data_b51596512bc0fe29b26c4804b9edc49e
#
_entry.id   b51596512bc0fe29b26c4804b9edc49e
#
_cell.length_a   1.000
_cell.length_b   1.000
_cell.length_c   1.000
_cell.angle_alpha   90.00
_cell.angle_beta   90.00
_cell.angle_gamma   90.00
#
_symmetry.space_group_name_H-M   'P 1'
#
loop_
_entity.id
_entity.type
_entity.pdbx_description
1 polymer ?
#
loop_
_entity_poly.entity_id
_entity_poly.type
_entity_poly.pdbx_seq_one_letter_code
_entity_poly.pdbx_strand_id
1 'polypeptide(L)'
;DKLVTGVQTCALPISGTDDGFTLDSYLVLEENGEPVTEPYRIQEIIDRLRQALSDTRALPPLSKRALPRRLRHFNTITQINFSLDARNNRTTLELITGDRPGLLASVGCVFTRCGVRLKNAKIATIGERAEDVFFITDANDQPLDEDTQRRLREALEAALCQSGGEGKTAHS
;
A
#
# COMPACT_ATOMS: atom_id res chain seq x y z
N ASP A 1 -4.64 10.10 -19.89
CA ASP A 1 -4.47 10.07 -18.42
C ASP A 1 -3.22 9.25 -18.06
N LYS A 2 -2.05 9.90 -18.18
CA LYS A 2 -0.79 9.27 -17.76
C LYS A 2 -0.56 9.59 -16.29
N LEU A 3 -0.94 8.66 -15.41
CA LEU A 3 -0.56 8.74 -14.00
C LEU A 3 0.94 8.51 -13.87
N VAL A 4 1.57 9.30 -13.01
CA VAL A 4 2.94 9.11 -12.55
C VAL A 4 3.09 7.71 -11.96
N THR A 5 4.03 6.94 -12.45
CA THR A 5 4.26 5.57 -12.03
C THR A 5 5.73 5.31 -11.84
N GLY A 6 6.12 5.45 -10.64
CA GLY A 6 7.46 5.18 -10.15
C GLY A 6 7.64 5.88 -8.84
N VAL A 7 6.89 5.45 -7.81
CA VAL A 7 7.24 5.85 -6.45
C VAL A 7 8.34 4.89 -6.00
N GLN A 8 9.58 5.31 -6.15
CA GLN A 8 10.65 4.69 -5.38
C GLN A 8 10.53 5.23 -3.96
N THR A 9 9.84 4.49 -3.12
CA THR A 9 9.80 4.76 -1.69
C THR A 9 11.18 4.46 -1.12
N CYS A 10 11.99 5.49 -0.96
CA CYS A 10 13.04 5.45 0.05
C CYS A 10 12.33 5.25 1.39
N ALA A 11 12.72 4.23 2.15
CA ALA A 11 12.10 3.88 3.41
C ALA A 11 12.25 5.04 4.43
N LEU A 12 11.35 6.00 4.36
CA LEU A 12 11.20 7.01 5.39
C LEU A 12 10.06 6.56 6.31
N PRO A 13 10.27 6.55 7.62
CA PRO A 13 9.21 6.23 8.55
C PRO A 13 8.08 7.26 8.40
N ILE A 14 6.87 6.78 8.13
CA ILE A 14 5.67 7.58 8.31
C ILE A 14 5.53 7.76 9.82
N SER A 15 5.82 8.93 10.33
CA SER A 15 5.66 9.24 11.75
C SER A 15 4.50 10.20 11.93
N GLY A 16 3.44 9.74 12.62
CA GLY A 16 2.43 10.65 13.15
C GLY A 16 3.06 11.53 14.23
N THR A 17 2.75 12.81 14.23
CA THR A 17 3.09 13.71 15.33
C THR A 17 1.99 13.66 16.40
N ASP A 18 2.31 13.98 17.66
CA ASP A 18 1.33 14.05 18.75
C ASP A 18 0.21 15.09 18.48
N ASP A 19 0.46 16.04 17.56
CA ASP A 19 -0.49 17.09 17.16
C ASP A 19 -1.48 16.66 16.06
N GLY A 20 -1.48 15.38 15.65
CA GLY A 20 -2.38 14.85 14.60
C GLY A 20 -1.95 15.19 13.17
N PHE A 21 -0.73 15.66 12.98
CA PHE A 21 -0.12 15.84 11.66
C PHE A 21 0.73 14.63 11.28
N THR A 22 0.84 14.38 9.98
CA THR A 22 1.80 13.43 9.42
C THR A 22 2.75 14.16 8.48
N LEU A 23 4.01 13.74 8.44
CA LEU A 23 4.99 14.21 7.48
C LEU A 23 5.51 13.03 6.68
N ASP A 24 5.14 12.99 5.42
CA ASP A 24 5.56 11.95 4.49
C ASP A 24 6.35 12.57 3.35
N SER A 25 7.43 11.90 2.95
CA SER A 25 8.26 12.33 1.83
C SER A 25 8.23 11.28 0.73
N TYR A 26 7.90 11.70 -0.48
CA TYR A 26 7.84 10.83 -1.66
C TYR A 26 8.78 11.35 -2.74
N LEU A 27 9.57 10.45 -3.33
CA LEU A 27 10.29 10.71 -4.56
C LEU A 27 9.40 10.27 -5.73
N VAL A 28 8.99 11.24 -6.56
CA VAL A 28 8.08 11.00 -7.67
C VAL A 28 8.84 11.13 -8.99
N LEU A 29 8.74 10.10 -9.83
CA LEU A 29 9.36 10.06 -11.16
C LEU A 29 8.29 9.91 -12.24
N GLU A 30 8.61 10.32 -13.46
CA GLU A 30 7.81 10.01 -14.64
C GLU A 30 7.87 8.50 -14.96
N GLU A 31 7.00 8.04 -15.85
CA GLU A 31 6.91 6.63 -16.25
C GLU A 31 8.21 6.05 -16.82
N ASN A 32 9.03 6.91 -17.43
CA ASN A 32 10.33 6.55 -17.99
C ASN A 32 11.47 6.56 -16.95
N GLY A 33 11.15 6.88 -15.67
CA GLY A 33 12.13 6.97 -14.58
C GLY A 33 12.83 8.33 -14.45
N GLU A 34 12.50 9.29 -15.31
CA GLU A 34 13.09 10.63 -15.27
C GLU A 34 12.42 11.50 -14.19
N PRO A 35 13.11 12.51 -13.66
CA PRO A 35 12.52 13.49 -12.74
C PRO A 35 11.36 14.24 -13.37
N VAL A 36 10.35 14.56 -12.56
CA VAL A 36 9.25 15.43 -12.96
C VAL A 36 9.75 16.88 -12.92
N THR A 37 10.02 17.48 -14.08
CA THR A 37 10.60 18.83 -14.18
C THR A 37 9.61 19.88 -14.68
N GLU A 38 8.57 19.48 -15.42
CA GLU A 38 7.59 20.38 -15.99
C GLU A 38 6.71 21.02 -14.89
N PRO A 39 6.69 22.36 -14.76
CA PRO A 39 5.94 23.06 -13.71
C PRO A 39 4.44 22.73 -13.71
N TYR A 40 3.85 22.62 -14.90
CA TYR A 40 2.46 22.21 -15.06
C TYR A 40 2.20 20.81 -14.48
N ARG A 41 3.10 19.86 -14.73
CA ARG A 41 2.99 18.49 -14.25
C ARG A 41 3.12 18.41 -12.74
N ILE A 42 4.04 19.18 -12.18
CA ILE A 42 4.23 19.30 -10.73
C ILE A 42 2.93 19.84 -10.10
N GLN A 43 2.36 20.89 -10.65
CA GLN A 43 1.12 21.49 -10.13
C GLN A 43 -0.06 20.51 -10.22
N GLU A 44 -0.19 19.78 -11.32
CA GLU A 44 -1.22 18.75 -11.47
C GLU A 44 -1.14 17.68 -10.38
N ILE A 45 0.07 17.20 -10.06
CA ILE A 45 0.29 16.20 -9.00
C ILE A 45 -0.11 16.78 -7.64
N ILE A 46 0.30 18.02 -7.34
CA ILE A 46 -0.03 18.69 -6.08
C ILE A 46 -1.54 18.85 -5.92
N ASP A 47 -2.23 19.29 -6.96
CA ASP A 47 -3.67 19.54 -6.90
C ASP A 47 -4.47 18.23 -6.76
N ARG A 48 -4.07 17.19 -7.47
CA ARG A 48 -4.66 15.85 -7.31
C ARG A 48 -4.44 15.30 -5.90
N LEU A 49 -3.25 15.47 -5.33
CA LEU A 49 -2.95 15.05 -3.97
C LEU A 49 -3.80 15.81 -2.95
N ARG A 50 -3.90 17.13 -3.07
CA ARG A 50 -4.75 17.95 -2.21
C ARG A 50 -6.21 17.54 -2.28
N GLN A 51 -6.72 17.29 -3.48
CA GLN A 51 -8.08 16.84 -3.68
C GLN A 51 -8.32 15.48 -3.01
N ALA A 52 -7.42 14.51 -3.20
CA ALA A 52 -7.52 13.18 -2.60
C ALA A 52 -7.46 13.22 -1.06
N LEU A 53 -6.62 14.10 -0.49
CA LEU A 53 -6.53 14.28 0.96
C LEU A 53 -7.74 15.02 1.55
N SER A 54 -8.42 15.85 0.76
CA SER A 54 -9.63 16.58 1.20
C SER A 54 -10.87 15.69 1.23
N ASP A 55 -10.93 14.65 0.38
CA ASP A 55 -12.02 13.70 0.32
C ASP A 55 -11.67 12.41 1.08
N THR A 56 -11.82 12.45 2.39
CA THR A 56 -11.55 11.31 3.28
C THR A 56 -12.54 10.15 3.14
N ARG A 57 -13.60 10.31 2.36
CA ARG A 57 -14.65 9.28 2.15
C ARG A 57 -14.43 8.46 0.90
N ALA A 58 -13.76 9.00 -0.09
CA ALA A 58 -13.47 8.30 -1.32
C ALA A 58 -12.17 7.51 -1.19
N LEU A 59 -12.27 6.19 -1.16
CA LEU A 59 -11.09 5.36 -1.35
C LEU A 59 -10.56 5.58 -2.77
N PRO A 60 -9.25 5.79 -2.95
CA PRO A 60 -8.68 6.01 -4.27
C PRO A 60 -8.97 4.82 -5.18
N PRO A 61 -9.27 5.05 -6.46
CA PRO A 61 -9.45 3.96 -7.40
C PRO A 61 -8.16 3.14 -7.48
N LEU A 62 -8.27 1.84 -7.25
CA LEU A 62 -7.14 0.93 -7.40
C LEU A 62 -6.63 0.99 -8.84
N SER A 63 -5.32 1.14 -9.01
CA SER A 63 -4.71 1.14 -10.33
C SER A 63 -5.00 -0.18 -11.03
N LYS A 64 -5.68 -0.13 -12.18
CA LYS A 64 -5.94 -1.28 -13.07
C LYS A 64 -4.76 -1.59 -13.97
N ARG A 65 -3.57 -1.07 -13.67
CA ARG A 65 -2.40 -1.29 -14.50
C ARG A 65 -2.05 -2.78 -14.54
N ALA A 66 -2.04 -3.33 -15.75
CA ALA A 66 -1.58 -4.70 -15.95
C ALA A 66 -0.08 -4.78 -15.64
N LEU A 67 0.30 -5.80 -14.89
CA LEU A 67 1.71 -6.16 -14.71
C LEU A 67 2.40 -6.33 -16.07
N PRO A 68 3.62 -5.80 -16.27
CA PRO A 68 4.43 -6.13 -17.43
C PRO A 68 4.51 -7.65 -17.61
N ARG A 69 4.48 -8.13 -18.86
CA ARG A 69 4.48 -9.58 -19.17
C ARG A 69 5.61 -10.35 -18.49
N ARG A 70 6.75 -9.71 -18.23
CA ARG A 70 7.90 -10.30 -17.53
C ARG A 70 7.63 -10.61 -16.06
N LEU A 71 6.76 -9.84 -15.39
CA LEU A 71 6.44 -9.98 -13.96
C LEU A 71 5.33 -11.02 -13.68
N ARG A 72 4.69 -11.57 -14.73
CA ARG A 72 3.60 -12.55 -14.57
C ARG A 72 4.06 -13.96 -14.21
N HIS A 73 5.35 -14.24 -14.22
CA HIS A 73 5.87 -15.61 -14.07
C HIS A 73 6.44 -15.93 -12.68
N PHE A 74 6.53 -14.94 -11.78
CA PHE A 74 7.02 -15.18 -10.42
C PHE A 74 5.86 -15.26 -9.45
N ASN A 75 5.49 -16.49 -9.09
CA ASN A 75 4.52 -16.75 -8.01
C ASN A 75 5.23 -16.55 -6.66
N THR A 76 5.35 -15.31 -6.22
CA THR A 76 5.73 -15.05 -4.84
C THR A 76 4.56 -15.43 -3.95
N ILE A 77 4.75 -16.44 -3.12
CA ILE A 77 3.74 -16.83 -2.12
C ILE A 77 3.58 -15.67 -1.15
N THR A 78 2.35 -15.15 -1.03
CA THR A 78 2.06 -14.11 -0.05
C THR A 78 2.18 -14.67 1.35
N GLN A 79 2.98 -14.01 2.19
CA GLN A 79 3.16 -14.34 3.60
C GLN A 79 2.70 -13.15 4.45
N ILE A 80 1.90 -13.44 5.47
CA ILE A 80 1.34 -12.45 6.38
C ILE A 80 1.59 -12.92 7.80
N ASN A 81 2.41 -12.18 8.56
CA ASN A 81 2.74 -12.50 9.92
C ASN A 81 2.34 -11.36 10.84
N PHE A 82 1.78 -11.70 11.99
CA PHE A 82 1.48 -10.73 13.04
C PHE A 82 2.35 -11.01 14.27
N SER A 83 2.82 -9.96 14.89
CA SER A 83 3.52 -10.02 16.16
C SER A 83 3.15 -8.82 17.04
N LEU A 84 3.31 -8.97 18.36
CA LEU A 84 3.05 -7.90 19.31
C LEU A 84 4.31 -7.05 19.51
N ASP A 85 4.24 -5.75 19.22
CA ASP A 85 5.21 -4.76 19.65
C ASP A 85 4.77 -4.22 21.03
N ALA A 86 5.07 -4.99 22.08
CA ALA A 86 4.65 -4.66 23.45
C ALA A 86 5.23 -3.34 23.94
N ARG A 87 6.41 -2.94 23.45
CA ARG A 87 7.06 -1.68 23.85
C ARG A 87 6.27 -0.44 23.41
N ASN A 88 5.65 -0.51 22.22
CA ASN A 88 4.91 0.58 21.63
C ASN A 88 3.39 0.33 21.64
N ASN A 89 2.93 -0.69 22.34
CA ASN A 89 1.51 -1.08 22.48
C ASN A 89 0.79 -1.15 21.12
N ARG A 90 1.34 -1.90 20.17
CA ARG A 90 0.79 -2.02 18.81
C ARG A 90 1.08 -3.40 18.21
N THR A 91 0.39 -3.73 17.15
CA THR A 91 0.65 -4.93 16.34
C THR A 91 1.62 -4.60 15.22
N THR A 92 2.59 -5.47 15.01
CA THR A 92 3.44 -5.47 13.81
C THR A 92 2.85 -6.46 12.81
N LEU A 93 2.60 -6.02 11.59
CA LEU A 93 2.22 -6.83 10.45
C LEU A 93 3.38 -6.86 9.45
N GLU A 94 3.91 -8.04 9.18
CA GLU A 94 4.89 -8.29 8.12
C GLU A 94 4.16 -8.87 6.91
N LEU A 95 4.30 -8.22 5.76
CA LEU A 95 3.72 -8.63 4.49
C LEU A 95 4.83 -8.87 3.47
N ILE A 96 4.95 -10.10 3.01
CA ILE A 96 5.83 -10.46 1.90
C ILE A 96 4.95 -10.90 0.73
N THR A 97 5.09 -10.25 -0.42
CA THR A 97 4.29 -10.57 -1.60
C THR A 97 5.00 -10.12 -2.88
N GLY A 98 4.49 -10.50 -4.06
CA GLY A 98 4.98 -9.97 -5.33
C GLY A 98 4.72 -8.47 -5.43
N ASP A 99 5.76 -7.69 -5.80
CA ASP A 99 5.59 -6.25 -6.03
C ASP A 99 4.72 -6.00 -7.26
N ARG A 100 3.81 -5.04 -7.13
CA ARG A 100 2.87 -4.68 -8.20
C ARG A 100 2.31 -3.28 -8.03
N PRO A 101 1.94 -2.62 -9.14
CA PRO A 101 1.27 -1.33 -9.08
C PRO A 101 0.00 -1.38 -8.23
N GLY A 102 -0.13 -0.44 -7.30
CA GLY A 102 -1.30 -0.33 -6.42
C GLY A 102 -1.31 -1.28 -5.22
N LEU A 103 -0.22 -2.02 -4.94
CA LEU A 103 -0.11 -2.90 -3.77
C LEU A 103 -0.45 -2.16 -2.47
N LEU A 104 0.24 -1.05 -2.19
CA LEU A 104 0.03 -0.27 -0.96
C LEU A 104 -1.36 0.35 -0.88
N ALA A 105 -1.92 0.79 -2.02
CA ALA A 105 -3.29 1.28 -2.07
C ALA A 105 -4.29 0.17 -1.71
N SER A 106 -4.07 -1.06 -2.20
CA SER A 106 -4.90 -2.23 -1.85
C SER A 106 -4.83 -2.54 -0.36
N VAL A 107 -3.62 -2.52 0.23
CA VAL A 107 -3.40 -2.72 1.67
C VAL A 107 -4.11 -1.64 2.48
N GLY A 108 -3.97 -0.36 2.11
CA GLY A 108 -4.62 0.76 2.77
C GLY A 108 -6.15 0.66 2.73
N CYS A 109 -6.73 0.24 1.60
CA CYS A 109 -8.17 -0.02 1.49
C CYS A 109 -8.64 -1.14 2.45
N VAL A 110 -7.84 -2.19 2.59
CA VAL A 110 -8.15 -3.28 3.52
C VAL A 110 -8.07 -2.80 4.96
N PHE A 111 -7.05 -2.02 5.34
CA PHE A 111 -6.94 -1.45 6.69
C PHE A 111 -8.18 -0.61 7.03
N THR A 112 -8.59 0.27 6.13
CA THR A 112 -9.77 1.10 6.31
C THR A 112 -11.04 0.26 6.52
N ARG A 113 -11.24 -0.79 5.71
CA ARG A 113 -12.40 -1.70 5.82
C ARG A 113 -12.42 -2.50 7.12
N CYS A 114 -11.24 -2.86 7.61
CA CYS A 114 -11.11 -3.62 8.86
C CYS A 114 -11.09 -2.74 10.12
N GLY A 115 -11.16 -1.40 9.98
CA GLY A 115 -11.09 -0.47 11.09
C GLY A 115 -9.70 -0.40 11.74
N VAL A 116 -8.66 -0.71 10.97
CA VAL A 116 -7.26 -0.74 11.42
C VAL A 116 -6.62 0.62 11.16
N ARG A 117 -5.90 1.14 12.14
CA ARG A 117 -5.12 2.38 12.04
C ARG A 117 -3.65 2.06 11.77
N LEU A 118 -3.11 2.71 10.75
CA LEU A 118 -1.68 2.68 10.47
C LEU A 118 -0.96 3.72 11.32
N LYS A 119 0.03 3.29 12.09
CA LYS A 119 0.90 4.16 12.91
C LYS A 119 2.22 4.47 12.22
N ASN A 120 2.78 3.46 11.55
CA ASN A 120 4.05 3.58 10.85
C ASN A 120 4.16 2.46 9.81
N ALA A 121 4.98 2.64 8.79
CA ALA A 121 5.30 1.60 7.83
C ALA A 121 6.78 1.67 7.43
N LYS A 122 7.35 0.49 7.15
CA LYS A 122 8.64 0.32 6.49
C LYS A 122 8.37 -0.43 5.20
N ILE A 123 8.55 0.23 4.07
CA ILE A 123 8.27 -0.29 2.75
C ILE A 123 9.59 -0.61 2.07
N ALA A 124 9.76 -1.82 1.60
CA ALA A 124 10.96 -2.24 0.90
C ALA A 124 10.60 -3.13 -0.28
N THR A 125 11.23 -2.88 -1.43
CA THR A 125 11.16 -3.75 -2.60
C THR A 125 12.53 -4.34 -2.87
N ILE A 126 12.61 -5.67 -2.91
CA ILE A 126 13.84 -6.42 -3.17
C ILE A 126 13.63 -7.22 -4.46
N GLY A 127 14.11 -6.67 -5.58
CA GLY A 127 13.82 -7.22 -6.90
C GLY A 127 12.35 -7.12 -7.26
N GLU A 128 11.66 -8.26 -7.37
CA GLU A 128 10.23 -8.34 -7.68
C GLU A 128 9.37 -8.66 -6.44
N ARG A 129 9.94 -8.57 -5.26
CA ARG A 129 9.30 -8.89 -3.98
C ARG A 129 9.17 -7.65 -3.11
N ALA A 130 7.96 -7.37 -2.68
CA ALA A 130 7.67 -6.40 -1.63
C ALA A 130 7.84 -7.09 -0.27
N GLU A 131 8.59 -6.47 0.63
CA GLU A 131 8.78 -6.87 2.03
C GLU A 131 8.43 -5.69 2.91
N ASP A 132 7.15 -5.60 3.26
CA ASP A 132 6.60 -4.45 3.96
C ASP A 132 6.32 -4.79 5.41
N VAL A 133 6.62 -3.85 6.30
CA VAL A 133 6.30 -3.95 7.72
C VAL A 133 5.40 -2.78 8.12
N PHE A 134 4.21 -3.10 8.61
CA PHE A 134 3.24 -2.11 9.07
C PHE A 134 3.09 -2.20 10.58
N PHE A 135 3.10 -1.06 11.24
CA PHE A 135 2.81 -0.93 12.67
C PHE A 135 1.40 -0.39 12.81
N ILE A 136 0.52 -1.20 13.37
CA ILE A 136 -0.92 -0.98 13.31
C ILE A 136 -1.58 -1.12 14.68
N THR A 137 -2.71 -0.45 14.86
CA THR A 137 -3.56 -0.55 16.05
C THR A 137 -5.03 -0.66 15.65
N ASP A 138 -5.89 -0.95 16.60
CA ASP A 138 -7.33 -0.79 16.46
C ASP A 138 -7.77 0.70 16.52
N ALA A 139 -9.07 0.94 16.53
CA ALA A 139 -9.64 2.29 16.65
C ALA A 139 -9.38 2.96 18.01
N ASN A 140 -9.01 2.20 19.04
CA ASN A 140 -8.73 2.65 20.40
C ASN A 140 -7.24 2.76 20.70
N ASP A 141 -6.39 2.70 19.65
CA ASP A 141 -4.93 2.71 19.76
C ASP A 141 -4.36 1.52 20.56
N GLN A 142 -5.06 0.38 20.53
CA GLN A 142 -4.60 -0.86 21.14
C GLN A 142 -4.10 -1.86 20.09
N PRO A 143 -3.24 -2.82 20.47
CA PRO A 143 -2.88 -3.92 19.60
C PRO A 143 -4.14 -4.67 19.13
N LEU A 144 -4.07 -5.22 17.91
CA LEU A 144 -5.18 -6.00 17.36
C LEU A 144 -5.37 -7.31 18.13
N ASP A 145 -6.61 -7.63 18.47
CA ASP A 145 -6.99 -8.93 18.96
C ASP A 145 -6.88 -10.02 17.87
N GLU A 146 -6.92 -11.28 18.29
CA GLU A 146 -6.79 -12.43 17.38
C GLU A 146 -7.88 -12.46 16.30
N ASP A 147 -9.09 -12.04 16.65
CA ASP A 147 -10.24 -12.02 15.73
C ASP A 147 -10.05 -10.96 14.63
N THR A 148 -9.58 -9.79 14.99
CA THR A 148 -9.27 -8.71 14.05
C THR A 148 -8.07 -9.08 13.18
N GLN A 149 -7.03 -9.72 13.74
CA GLN A 149 -5.89 -10.22 12.97
C GLN A 149 -6.32 -11.27 11.94
N ARG A 150 -7.22 -12.20 12.32
CA ARG A 150 -7.76 -13.21 11.40
C ARG A 150 -8.53 -12.55 10.25
N ARG A 151 -9.48 -11.66 10.55
CA ARG A 151 -10.27 -10.93 9.54
C ARG A 151 -9.38 -10.11 8.61
N LEU A 152 -8.36 -9.47 9.17
CA LEU A 152 -7.40 -8.68 8.41
C LEU A 152 -6.57 -9.58 7.46
N ARG A 153 -6.12 -10.73 7.93
CA ARG A 153 -5.40 -11.72 7.12
C ARG A 153 -6.24 -12.17 5.93
N GLU A 154 -7.47 -12.63 6.19
CA GLU A 154 -8.39 -13.10 5.15
C GLU A 154 -8.68 -12.01 4.10
N ALA A 155 -8.89 -10.77 4.55
CA ALA A 155 -9.14 -9.64 3.67
C ALA A 155 -7.91 -9.28 2.81
N LEU A 156 -6.70 -9.32 3.40
CA LEU A 156 -5.44 -9.11 2.67
C LEU A 156 -5.20 -10.21 1.64
N GLU A 157 -5.34 -11.47 2.03
CA GLU A 157 -5.21 -12.61 1.12
C GLU A 157 -6.19 -12.49 -0.05
N ALA A 158 -7.46 -12.20 0.20
CA ALA A 158 -8.46 -12.00 -0.85
C ALA A 158 -8.10 -10.84 -1.78
N ALA A 159 -7.68 -9.70 -1.24
CA ALA A 159 -7.31 -8.52 -2.04
C ALA A 159 -6.03 -8.75 -2.86
N LEU A 160 -5.11 -9.55 -2.33
CA LEU A 160 -3.82 -9.81 -2.96
C LEU A 160 -3.86 -10.98 -3.95
N CYS A 161 -4.75 -11.97 -3.77
CA CYS A 161 -4.93 -13.08 -4.70
C CYS A 161 -5.73 -12.70 -5.97
N GLN A 162 -6.67 -11.77 -5.90
CA GLN A 162 -7.55 -11.42 -7.04
C GLN A 162 -6.85 -10.77 -8.23
N SER A 163 -5.60 -10.40 -8.12
CA SER A 163 -4.86 -9.73 -9.19
C SER A 163 -4.15 -10.71 -10.16
N GLY A 164 -4.28 -12.01 -9.95
CA GLY A 164 -3.64 -13.05 -10.77
C GLY A 164 -4.54 -13.77 -11.78
N GLY A 165 -5.85 -13.55 -11.75
CA GLY A 165 -6.79 -14.43 -12.44
C GLY A 165 -7.94 -13.77 -13.18
N GLU A 166 -7.69 -12.92 -14.17
CA GLU A 166 -8.69 -12.64 -15.21
C GLU A 166 -8.07 -12.82 -16.60
N GLY A 167 -8.17 -14.02 -17.09
CA GLY A 167 -7.73 -14.33 -18.45
C GLY A 167 -7.97 -15.78 -18.86
N LYS A 168 -9.19 -16.32 -18.65
CA LYS A 168 -9.69 -17.49 -19.40
C LYS A 168 -11.17 -17.74 -19.12
N THR A 169 -12.02 -17.21 -19.97
CA THR A 169 -13.29 -17.76 -20.48
C THR A 169 -13.64 -16.90 -21.69
N ALA A 170 -13.90 -17.32 -22.84
CA ALA A 170 -14.48 -18.48 -23.45
C ALA A 170 -14.34 -18.29 -24.96
N HIS A 171 -13.95 -19.31 -25.65
CA HIS A 171 -14.44 -19.50 -27.03
C HIS A 171 -14.71 -20.99 -27.18
N SER A 172 -15.96 -21.30 -27.22
CA SER A 172 -16.53 -22.43 -27.95
C SER A 172 -17.72 -21.90 -28.69
#